data_c1bdae399a9b08f30cb0a62231a3004f
#
_entry.id   c1bdae399a9b08f30cb0a62231a3004f
#
_cell.length_a   1.000
_cell.length_b   1.000
_cell.length_c   1.000
_cell.angle_alpha   90.00
_cell.angle_beta   90.00
_cell.angle_gamma   90.00
#
_symmetry.space_group_name_H-M   'P 1'
#
loop_
_entity.id
_entity.type
_entity.pdbx_description
1 polymer ?
#
loop_
_entity_poly.entity_id
_entity_poly.type
_entity_poly.pdbx_seq_one_letter_code
_entity_poly.pdbx_strand_id
1 'polypeptide(L)'
;ENKINFNKLILKNKKNLFNTNRNADFAEALIEFGALICKAKDPKCIDCCLKKTCKYFKSNVKIQNSRKKMIKSKNYDIFCYLNKNQQIALTKKNQISFLKNFNLPTIKESNSFTDNKDWKFLKNYKNSISNLKLNINLYYKFSNKIPLSYNWYSLKNNKELIPSFTKKIFKQVSTLF
;
A
#
# COMPACT_ATOMS: atom_id res chain seq x y z
N GLU A 1 16.90 -8.84 -23.65
CA GLU A 1 16.78 -9.78 -22.50
C GLU A 1 15.31 -9.98 -22.17
N ASN A 2 14.77 -11.15 -22.48
CA ASN A 2 13.38 -11.53 -22.20
C ASN A 2 13.19 -11.58 -20.67
N LYS A 3 12.56 -10.57 -20.10
CA LYS A 3 12.05 -10.62 -18.72
C LYS A 3 11.05 -11.77 -18.62
N ILE A 4 11.48 -12.88 -18.02
CA ILE A 4 10.59 -14.00 -17.71
C ILE A 4 9.44 -13.44 -16.88
N ASN A 5 8.21 -13.53 -17.41
CA ASN A 5 7.02 -13.13 -16.66
C ASN A 5 6.73 -14.23 -15.63
N PHE A 6 7.24 -14.04 -14.40
CA PHE A 6 7.10 -14.97 -13.29
C PHE A 6 5.64 -15.35 -13.02
N ASN A 7 4.72 -14.41 -13.13
CA ASN A 7 3.28 -14.69 -12.92
C ASN A 7 2.76 -15.70 -13.94
N LYS A 8 3.16 -15.56 -15.22
CA LYS A 8 2.76 -16.50 -16.28
C LYS A 8 3.38 -17.89 -16.06
N LEU A 9 4.61 -17.95 -15.56
CA LEU A 9 5.30 -19.19 -15.24
C LEU A 9 4.63 -19.92 -14.06
N ILE A 10 4.30 -19.20 -12.99
CA ILE A 10 3.59 -19.74 -11.82
C ILE A 10 2.21 -20.26 -12.22
N LEU A 11 1.44 -19.50 -13.00
CA LEU A 11 0.12 -19.90 -13.45
C LEU A 11 0.17 -21.17 -14.31
N LYS A 12 1.16 -21.29 -15.21
CA LYS A 12 1.37 -22.48 -16.04
C LYS A 12 1.68 -23.73 -15.22
N ASN A 13 2.43 -23.60 -14.14
CA ASN A 13 2.87 -24.73 -13.30
C ASN A 13 2.03 -24.89 -12.02
N LYS A 14 0.96 -24.14 -11.86
CA LYS A 14 0.13 -24.10 -10.66
C LYS A 14 -0.32 -25.50 -10.18
N LYS A 15 -0.80 -26.34 -11.10
CA LYS A 15 -1.26 -27.69 -10.77
C LYS A 15 -0.15 -28.59 -10.23
N ASN A 16 1.07 -28.45 -10.75
CA ASN A 16 2.23 -29.26 -10.32
C ASN A 16 2.83 -28.77 -9.00
N LEU A 17 2.77 -27.46 -8.74
CA LEU A 17 3.29 -26.87 -7.53
C LEU A 17 2.39 -27.11 -6.31
N PHE A 18 1.07 -27.09 -6.51
CA PHE A 18 0.06 -27.21 -5.45
C PHE A 18 -0.73 -28.51 -5.61
N ASN A 19 -0.04 -29.64 -5.67
CA ASN A 19 -0.65 -30.98 -5.77
C ASN A 19 -0.43 -31.76 -4.47
N THR A 20 -0.82 -31.17 -3.35
CA THR A 20 -0.72 -31.79 -2.02
C THR A 20 -2.04 -31.61 -1.27
N ASN A 21 -2.29 -32.47 -0.29
CA ASN A 21 -3.45 -32.34 0.60
C ASN A 21 -3.29 -31.16 1.60
N ARG A 22 -2.10 -30.53 1.65
CA ARG A 22 -1.73 -29.46 2.57
C ARG A 22 -1.21 -28.23 1.82
N ASN A 23 -1.97 -27.77 0.83
CA ASN A 23 -1.53 -26.67 -0.03
C ASN A 23 -1.31 -25.35 0.72
N ALA A 24 -2.08 -25.08 1.78
CA ALA A 24 -1.91 -23.88 2.62
C ALA A 24 -0.56 -23.91 3.34
N ASP A 25 -0.25 -25.02 3.99
CA ASP A 25 1.04 -25.20 4.72
C ASP A 25 2.22 -25.14 3.76
N PHE A 26 2.06 -25.70 2.56
CA PHE A 26 3.10 -25.66 1.54
C PHE A 26 3.35 -24.22 1.06
N ALA A 27 2.31 -23.42 0.87
CA ALA A 27 2.45 -22.02 0.51
C ALA A 27 3.14 -21.20 1.61
N GLU A 28 2.80 -21.45 2.88
CA GLU A 28 3.42 -20.82 4.04
C GLU A 28 4.90 -21.22 4.15
N ALA A 29 5.21 -22.51 4.02
CA ALA A 29 6.58 -23.01 4.00
C ALA A 29 7.44 -22.37 2.89
N LEU A 30 6.88 -22.13 1.70
CA LEU A 30 7.59 -21.43 0.63
C LEU A 30 7.91 -19.97 0.98
N ILE A 31 6.98 -19.28 1.66
CA ILE A 31 7.20 -17.90 2.12
C ILE A 31 8.31 -17.87 3.17
N GLU A 32 8.26 -18.75 4.16
CA GLU A 32 9.29 -18.87 5.21
C GLU A 32 10.64 -19.28 4.65
N PHE A 33 10.66 -20.25 3.74
CA PHE A 33 11.89 -20.66 3.05
C PHE A 33 12.55 -19.47 2.33
N GLY A 34 11.77 -18.65 1.65
CA GLY A 34 12.25 -17.42 1.02
C GLY A 34 12.75 -16.37 2.01
N ALA A 35 12.17 -16.31 3.20
CA ALA A 35 12.55 -15.36 4.25
C ALA A 35 13.79 -15.82 5.04
N LEU A 36 13.93 -17.10 5.31
CA LEU A 36 14.93 -17.65 6.23
C LEU A 36 16.17 -18.22 5.51
N ILE A 37 15.98 -18.93 4.39
CA ILE A 37 17.01 -19.68 3.67
C ILE A 37 17.35 -19.02 2.32
N CYS A 38 16.38 -19.00 1.39
CA CYS A 38 16.59 -18.52 0.01
C CYS A 38 16.40 -17.01 -0.11
N LYS A 39 17.16 -16.26 0.68
CA LYS A 39 17.09 -14.81 0.71
C LYS A 39 17.59 -14.21 -0.61
N ALA A 40 16.99 -13.09 -1.04
CA ALA A 40 17.44 -12.36 -2.21
C ALA A 40 18.85 -11.75 -2.03
N LYS A 41 19.27 -11.53 -0.78
CA LYS A 41 20.61 -11.06 -0.41
C LYS A 41 21.19 -12.05 0.61
N ASP A 42 22.39 -12.56 0.35
CA ASP A 42 23.10 -13.53 1.17
C ASP A 42 22.27 -14.80 1.48
N PRO A 43 21.89 -15.59 0.46
CA PRO A 43 21.15 -16.82 0.65
C PRO A 43 22.00 -17.88 1.37
N LYS A 44 21.38 -18.60 2.28
CA LYS A 44 22.02 -19.70 3.03
C LYS A 44 22.03 -20.99 2.18
N CYS A 45 22.78 -20.97 1.08
CA CYS A 45 22.79 -22.08 0.12
C CYS A 45 23.37 -23.38 0.68
N ILE A 46 24.21 -23.31 1.70
CA ILE A 46 24.80 -24.50 2.35
C ILE A 46 23.71 -25.32 3.06
N ASP A 47 22.79 -24.64 3.74
CA ASP A 47 21.70 -25.23 4.53
C ASP A 47 20.44 -25.50 3.68
N CYS A 48 20.49 -25.23 2.38
CA CYS A 48 19.35 -25.31 1.49
C CYS A 48 19.05 -26.75 1.05
N CYS A 49 17.87 -27.26 1.35
CA CYS A 49 17.42 -28.58 0.91
C CYS A 49 17.32 -28.74 -0.61
N LEU A 50 17.15 -27.64 -1.35
CA LEU A 50 17.07 -27.61 -2.83
C LEU A 50 18.43 -27.43 -3.51
N LYS A 51 19.55 -27.41 -2.76
CA LYS A 51 20.90 -27.15 -3.26
C LYS A 51 21.27 -27.99 -4.48
N LYS A 52 20.99 -29.31 -4.41
CA LYS A 52 21.35 -30.27 -5.50
C LYS A 52 20.67 -29.96 -6.83
N THR A 53 19.45 -29.42 -6.83
CA THR A 53 18.63 -29.12 -8.01
C THR A 53 18.65 -27.64 -8.38
N CYS A 54 19.20 -26.79 -7.51
CA CYS A 54 19.15 -25.34 -7.67
C CYS A 54 20.04 -24.86 -8.81
N LYS A 55 19.44 -24.29 -9.85
CA LYS A 55 20.14 -23.69 -10.99
C LYS A 55 21.05 -22.53 -10.57
N TYR A 56 20.57 -21.69 -9.63
CA TYR A 56 21.34 -20.56 -9.12
C TYR A 56 22.62 -21.02 -8.43
N PHE A 57 22.55 -22.03 -7.55
CA PHE A 57 23.72 -22.57 -6.86
C PHE A 57 24.74 -23.18 -7.83
N LYS A 58 24.26 -23.89 -8.87
CA LYS A 58 25.10 -24.51 -9.90
C LYS A 58 25.77 -23.50 -10.83
N SER A 59 25.15 -22.34 -11.06
CA SER A 59 25.63 -21.33 -12.02
C SER A 59 26.74 -20.44 -11.48
N ASN A 60 27.11 -20.51 -10.18
CA ASN A 60 28.07 -19.62 -9.54
C ASN A 60 27.82 -18.12 -9.77
N VAL A 61 26.61 -17.74 -10.17
CA VAL A 61 26.25 -16.35 -10.43
C VAL A 61 26.11 -15.61 -9.12
N LYS A 62 26.99 -14.64 -8.86
CA LYS A 62 26.81 -13.73 -7.71
C LYS A 62 25.60 -12.83 -7.99
N ILE A 63 24.66 -12.77 -7.04
CA ILE A 63 23.54 -11.84 -7.12
C ILE A 63 24.13 -10.42 -7.13
N GLN A 64 24.06 -9.77 -8.29
CA GLN A 64 24.36 -8.34 -8.33
C GLN A 64 23.34 -7.62 -7.46
N ASN A 65 23.83 -6.80 -6.52
CA ASN A 65 23.01 -6.01 -5.63
C ASN A 65 21.90 -5.33 -6.42
N SER A 66 20.66 -5.70 -6.16
CA SER A 66 19.52 -5.04 -6.76
C SER A 66 19.67 -3.52 -6.54
N ARG A 67 19.60 -2.75 -7.63
CA ARG A 67 19.66 -1.29 -7.57
C ARG A 67 18.74 -0.82 -6.43
N LYS A 68 19.27 -0.05 -5.49
CA LYS A 68 18.46 0.58 -4.43
C LYS A 68 17.27 1.24 -5.10
N LYS A 69 16.06 0.79 -4.80
CA LYS A 69 14.85 1.43 -5.36
C LYS A 69 14.89 2.89 -4.94
N MET A 70 14.92 3.80 -5.93
CA MET A 70 14.90 5.22 -5.66
C MET A 70 13.62 5.56 -4.88
N ILE A 71 13.78 6.20 -3.74
CA ILE A 71 12.68 6.71 -2.94
C ILE A 71 12.14 7.93 -3.67
N LYS A 72 10.90 7.83 -4.14
CA LYS A 72 10.20 8.98 -4.74
C LYS A 72 9.49 9.76 -3.65
N SER A 73 9.61 11.09 -3.69
CA SER A 73 8.84 11.99 -2.82
C SER A 73 7.73 12.65 -3.63
N LYS A 74 6.52 12.72 -3.07
CA LYS A 74 5.37 13.40 -3.66
C LYS A 74 4.64 14.24 -2.61
N ASN A 75 4.09 15.36 -3.07
CA ASN A 75 3.31 16.28 -2.24
C ASN A 75 1.82 16.12 -2.57
N TYR A 76 1.00 15.96 -1.53
CA TYR A 76 -0.44 15.79 -1.66
C TYR A 76 -1.19 16.70 -0.71
N ASP A 77 -2.30 17.25 -1.22
CA ASP A 77 -3.30 17.96 -0.44
C ASP A 77 -4.51 17.05 -0.23
N ILE A 78 -4.89 16.87 1.03
CA ILE A 78 -6.00 16.02 1.44
C ILE A 78 -7.10 16.88 2.00
N PHE A 79 -8.31 16.73 1.47
CA PHE A 79 -9.50 17.52 1.80
C PHE A 79 -10.53 16.64 2.51
N CYS A 80 -10.81 16.95 3.77
CA CYS A 80 -11.70 16.18 4.63
C CYS A 80 -13.01 16.95 4.87
N TYR A 81 -14.13 16.48 4.31
CA TYR A 81 -15.45 16.92 4.74
C TYR A 81 -15.76 16.28 6.09
N LEU A 82 -16.14 17.08 7.05
CA LEU A 82 -16.50 16.68 8.41
C LEU A 82 -17.92 17.17 8.74
N ASN A 83 -18.61 16.47 9.60
CA ASN A 83 -19.90 16.92 10.13
C ASN A 83 -19.90 16.95 11.67
N LYS A 84 -20.93 17.55 12.25
CA LYS A 84 -21.10 17.66 13.72
C LYS A 84 -21.24 16.31 14.42
N ASN A 85 -21.61 15.25 13.70
CA ASN A 85 -21.78 13.89 14.24
C ASN A 85 -20.45 13.11 14.30
N GLN A 86 -19.31 13.80 14.23
CA GLN A 86 -17.97 13.19 14.22
C GLN A 86 -17.80 12.16 13.08
N GLN A 87 -18.25 12.52 11.88
CA GLN A 87 -18.10 11.70 10.69
C GLN A 87 -17.24 12.42 9.66
N ILE A 88 -16.55 11.62 8.86
CA ILE A 88 -15.76 12.07 7.70
C ILE A 88 -16.33 11.47 6.43
N ALA A 89 -16.35 12.25 5.35
CA ALA A 89 -16.78 11.77 4.05
C ALA A 89 -15.63 11.12 3.28
N LEU A 90 -15.85 9.91 2.79
CA LEU A 90 -14.89 9.14 1.99
C LEU A 90 -15.50 8.70 0.67
N THR A 91 -14.63 8.47 -0.33
CA THR A 91 -15.01 7.97 -1.65
C THR A 91 -14.02 6.93 -2.14
N LYS A 92 -14.49 5.99 -2.96
CA LYS A 92 -13.66 5.06 -3.73
C LYS A 92 -13.14 5.67 -5.05
N LYS A 93 -13.72 6.79 -5.49
CA LYS A 93 -13.36 7.50 -6.72
C LYS A 93 -12.18 8.44 -6.49
N ASN A 94 -10.97 7.89 -6.32
CA ASN A 94 -9.74 8.67 -6.17
C ASN A 94 -8.88 8.59 -7.43
N GLN A 95 -8.26 9.71 -7.80
CA GLN A 95 -7.36 9.82 -8.97
C GLN A 95 -5.92 9.39 -8.67
N ILE A 96 -5.62 8.97 -7.44
CA ILE A 96 -4.27 8.58 -7.04
C ILE A 96 -3.93 7.15 -7.48
N SER A 97 -2.67 6.91 -7.80
CA SER A 97 -2.18 5.62 -8.29
C SER A 97 -2.07 4.53 -7.21
N PHE A 98 -2.01 4.92 -5.93
CA PHE A 98 -1.94 4.02 -4.78
C PHE A 98 -3.29 3.93 -4.06
N LEU A 99 -3.54 2.83 -3.35
CA LEU A 99 -4.80 2.58 -2.62
C LEU A 99 -6.07 2.71 -3.49
N LYS A 100 -5.99 2.29 -4.76
CA LYS A 100 -7.15 2.23 -5.65
C LYS A 100 -8.26 1.38 -5.02
N ASN A 101 -9.52 1.80 -5.21
CA ASN A 101 -10.72 1.13 -4.71
C ASN A 101 -10.91 1.14 -3.18
N PHE A 102 -10.06 1.83 -2.43
CA PHE A 102 -10.28 2.04 -1.01
C PHE A 102 -11.03 3.33 -0.74
N ASN A 103 -11.75 3.35 0.38
CA ASN A 103 -12.44 4.53 0.88
C ASN A 103 -11.41 5.54 1.43
N LEU A 104 -11.26 6.66 0.73
CA LEU A 104 -10.32 7.73 1.04
C LEU A 104 -11.02 9.09 1.01
N PRO A 105 -10.54 10.11 1.75
CA PRO A 105 -10.94 11.50 1.53
C PRO A 105 -10.47 11.97 0.15
N THR A 106 -10.86 13.16 -0.27
CA THR A 106 -10.37 13.75 -1.52
C THR A 106 -8.86 13.97 -1.43
N ILE A 107 -8.10 13.45 -2.40
CA ILE A 107 -6.64 13.60 -2.47
C ILE A 107 -6.27 14.18 -3.83
N LYS A 108 -5.47 15.27 -3.83
CA LYS A 108 -4.95 15.91 -5.05
C LYS A 108 -3.43 16.06 -4.94
N GLU A 109 -2.71 16.04 -6.06
CA GLU A 109 -1.29 16.44 -6.06
C GLU A 109 -1.19 17.96 -5.86
N SER A 110 -0.27 18.43 -5.01
CA SER A 110 -0.20 19.85 -4.57
C SER A 110 0.08 20.84 -5.70
N ASN A 111 0.54 20.37 -6.88
CA ASN A 111 0.79 21.22 -8.04
C ASN A 111 -0.49 21.57 -8.83
N SER A 112 -1.64 21.03 -8.45
CA SER A 112 -2.95 21.24 -9.12
C SER A 112 -3.88 22.16 -8.33
N PHE A 113 -3.34 23.05 -7.50
CA PHE A 113 -4.12 23.86 -6.58
C PHE A 113 -4.88 24.96 -7.32
N THR A 114 -6.19 24.84 -7.39
CA THR A 114 -7.12 25.93 -7.65
C THR A 114 -7.63 26.45 -6.31
N ASP A 115 -7.63 27.76 -6.17
CA ASP A 115 -8.01 28.56 -5.00
C ASP A 115 -9.25 28.00 -4.26
N ASN A 116 -9.04 27.39 -3.09
CA ASN A 116 -10.11 26.82 -2.29
C ASN A 116 -10.31 27.66 -1.01
N LYS A 117 -10.89 28.86 -1.16
CA LYS A 117 -11.17 29.82 -0.07
C LYS A 117 -11.97 29.23 1.10
N ASP A 118 -12.68 28.13 0.88
CA ASP A 118 -13.58 27.51 1.88
C ASP A 118 -12.92 26.44 2.76
N TRP A 119 -11.67 26.06 2.48
CA TRP A 119 -10.98 24.99 3.20
C TRP A 119 -10.05 25.53 4.27
N LYS A 120 -10.19 25.03 5.50
CA LYS A 120 -9.29 25.37 6.60
C LYS A 120 -8.11 24.43 6.62
N PHE A 121 -6.90 24.97 6.68
CA PHE A 121 -5.69 24.20 6.88
C PHE A 121 -5.66 23.65 8.30
N LEU A 122 -5.38 22.34 8.45
CA LEU A 122 -5.22 21.72 9.75
C LEU A 122 -3.75 21.59 10.10
N LYS A 123 -2.99 20.85 9.30
CA LYS A 123 -1.56 20.64 9.47
C LYS A 123 -0.90 19.93 8.29
N ASN A 124 0.42 19.91 8.31
CA ASN A 124 1.21 19.05 7.44
C ASN A 124 1.84 17.90 8.24
N TYR A 125 2.01 16.76 7.57
CA TYR A 125 2.71 15.61 8.10
C TYR A 125 3.31 14.74 7.00
N LYS A 126 4.27 13.90 7.37
CA LYS A 126 4.93 12.97 6.47
C LYS A 126 4.38 11.56 6.67
N ASN A 127 4.17 10.84 5.59
CA ASN A 127 3.83 9.44 5.60
C ASN A 127 4.65 8.70 4.54
N SER A 128 4.62 7.37 4.56
CA SER A 128 5.26 6.56 3.53
C SER A 128 4.40 5.35 3.18
N ILE A 129 4.38 5.00 1.90
CA ILE A 129 3.74 3.80 1.37
C ILE A 129 4.75 3.13 0.46
N SER A 130 5.27 1.95 0.87
CA SER A 130 6.38 1.29 0.17
C SER A 130 7.57 2.24 0.00
N ASN A 131 8.05 2.50 -1.23
CA ASN A 131 9.15 3.43 -1.56
C ASN A 131 8.69 4.84 -1.93
N LEU A 132 7.43 5.18 -1.66
CA LEU A 132 6.88 6.51 -1.89
C LEU A 132 6.81 7.27 -0.58
N LYS A 133 7.57 8.36 -0.45
CA LYS A 133 7.45 9.33 0.64
C LYS A 133 6.39 10.35 0.28
N LEU A 134 5.45 10.58 1.19
CA LEU A 134 4.33 11.48 1.02
C LEU A 134 4.50 12.66 1.97
N ASN A 135 4.55 13.87 1.43
CA ASN A 135 4.37 15.11 2.18
C ASN A 135 2.91 15.51 2.03
N ILE A 136 2.18 15.61 3.11
CA ILE A 136 0.73 15.75 3.11
C ILE A 136 0.36 17.05 3.80
N ASN A 137 -0.40 17.90 3.11
CA ASN A 137 -1.12 19.02 3.69
C ASN A 137 -2.56 18.58 3.92
N LEU A 138 -3.04 18.69 5.14
CA LEU A 138 -4.37 18.27 5.53
C LEU A 138 -5.27 19.49 5.69
N TYR A 139 -6.39 19.48 4.96
CA TYR A 139 -7.42 20.51 5.00
C TYR A 139 -8.75 19.92 5.44
N TYR A 140 -9.58 20.71 6.06
CA TYR A 140 -10.90 20.29 6.47
C TYR A 140 -11.97 21.38 6.21
N LYS A 141 -13.20 20.93 6.09
CA LYS A 141 -14.40 21.77 6.00
C LYS A 141 -15.55 21.09 6.71
N PHE A 142 -16.24 21.80 7.60
CA PHE A 142 -17.48 21.32 8.15
C PHE A 142 -18.61 21.55 7.15
N SER A 143 -19.30 20.45 6.79
CA SER A 143 -20.44 20.51 5.86
C SER A 143 -21.37 19.33 6.11
N ASN A 144 -22.66 19.56 6.03
CA ASN A 144 -23.65 18.49 6.00
C ASN A 144 -23.94 17.99 4.56
N LYS A 145 -23.50 18.75 3.55
CA LYS A 145 -23.63 18.39 2.13
C LYS A 145 -22.29 17.89 1.60
N ILE A 146 -22.31 16.74 0.96
CA ILE A 146 -21.14 16.11 0.30
C ILE A 146 -21.48 15.75 -1.14
N PRO A 147 -20.48 15.62 -2.03
CA PRO A 147 -20.73 15.16 -3.39
C PRO A 147 -21.35 13.75 -3.42
N LEU A 148 -22.16 13.43 -4.42
CA LEU A 148 -22.92 12.18 -4.54
C LEU A 148 -22.07 10.89 -4.46
N SER A 149 -20.78 10.97 -4.77
CA SER A 149 -19.87 9.82 -4.74
C SER A 149 -19.24 9.55 -3.36
N TYR A 150 -19.63 10.30 -2.34
CA TYR A 150 -19.08 10.18 -0.98
C TYR A 150 -20.10 9.55 -0.03
N ASN A 151 -19.59 8.81 0.94
CA ASN A 151 -20.36 8.28 2.07
C ASN A 151 -19.76 8.75 3.38
N TRP A 152 -20.61 8.91 4.41
CA TRP A 152 -20.20 9.28 5.76
C TRP A 152 -19.67 8.07 6.52
N TYR A 153 -18.53 8.24 7.19
CA TYR A 153 -17.88 7.24 8.03
C TYR A 153 -17.65 7.81 9.42
N SER A 154 -17.99 7.05 10.47
CA SER A 154 -17.71 7.45 11.83
C SER A 154 -16.21 7.51 12.11
N LEU A 155 -15.74 8.52 12.82
CA LEU A 155 -14.34 8.61 13.25
C LEU A 155 -13.98 7.59 14.34
N LYS A 156 -14.98 7.15 15.13
CA LYS A 156 -14.76 6.24 16.27
C LYS A 156 -15.02 4.78 15.95
N ASN A 157 -16.13 4.47 15.30
CA ASN A 157 -16.58 3.10 15.07
C ASN A 157 -16.79 2.84 13.58
N ASN A 158 -15.86 2.12 12.97
CA ASN A 158 -15.99 1.67 11.58
C ASN A 158 -16.00 0.15 11.54
N LYS A 159 -17.10 -0.43 11.04
CA LYS A 159 -17.22 -1.86 10.76
C LYS A 159 -16.50 -2.27 9.46
N GLU A 160 -16.18 -1.31 8.60
CA GLU A 160 -15.53 -1.56 7.31
C GLU A 160 -14.00 -1.57 7.41
N LEU A 161 -13.35 -2.32 6.50
CA LEU A 161 -11.91 -2.34 6.35
C LEU A 161 -11.42 -1.00 5.79
N ILE A 162 -10.85 -0.18 6.66
CA ILE A 162 -10.25 1.10 6.32
C ILE A 162 -8.73 0.98 6.30
N PRO A 163 -8.05 1.44 5.23
CA PRO A 163 -6.59 1.42 5.15
C PRO A 163 -5.93 2.14 6.32
N SER A 164 -4.77 1.67 6.75
CA SER A 164 -3.97 2.32 7.81
C SER A 164 -3.64 3.78 7.48
N PHE A 165 -3.51 4.11 6.20
CA PHE A 165 -3.37 5.48 5.72
C PHE A 165 -4.57 6.35 6.11
N THR A 166 -5.79 5.89 5.85
CA THR A 166 -7.03 6.60 6.21
C THR A 166 -7.23 6.67 7.72
N LYS A 167 -6.88 5.60 8.46
CA LYS A 167 -6.92 5.61 9.94
C LYS A 167 -6.00 6.68 10.53
N LYS A 168 -4.84 6.92 9.93
CA LYS A 168 -3.95 8.02 10.34
C LYS A 168 -4.60 9.39 10.12
N ILE A 169 -5.32 9.59 9.01
CA ILE A 169 -6.07 10.83 8.76
C ILE A 169 -7.18 10.99 9.80
N PHE A 170 -7.93 9.93 10.12
CA PHE A 170 -8.96 9.96 11.18
C PHE A 170 -8.38 10.47 12.50
N LYS A 171 -7.24 9.91 12.93
CA LYS A 171 -6.55 10.35 14.15
C LYS A 171 -6.18 11.84 14.12
N GLN A 172 -5.86 12.39 12.94
CA GLN A 172 -5.52 13.81 12.82
C GLN A 172 -6.76 14.71 12.89
N VAL A 173 -7.85 14.34 12.20
CA VAL A 173 -9.07 15.16 12.20
C VAL A 173 -9.92 14.99 13.46
N SER A 174 -9.77 13.89 14.21
CA SER A 174 -10.48 13.70 15.50
C SER A 174 -10.07 14.71 16.58
N THR A 175 -8.94 15.39 16.42
CA THR A 175 -8.52 16.49 17.31
C THR A 175 -9.36 17.76 17.18
N LEU A 176 -10.28 17.80 16.19
CA LEU A 176 -11.18 18.94 15.95
C LEU A 176 -12.49 18.83 16.73
N PHE A 177 -12.72 17.71 17.42
CA PHE A 177 -13.91 17.39 18.22
C PHE A 177 -13.53 17.14 19.67
#